data_e171e88e3c92962e59ac4ad336f63750
#
_entry.id   e171e88e3c92962e59ac4ad336f63750
#
_cell.length_a   1.000
_cell.length_b   1.000
_cell.length_c   1.000
_cell.angle_alpha   90.00
_cell.angle_beta   90.00
_cell.angle_gamma   90.00
#
_symmetry.space_group_name_H-M   'P 1'
#
loop_
_entity.id
_entity.type
_entity.pdbx_description
1 polymer ?
#
loop_
_entity_poly.entity_id
_entity_poly.type
_entity_poly.pdbx_seq_one_letter_code
_entity_poly.pdbx_strand_id
1 'polypeptide(L)'
;LETGHEEQNARSKAKKSGEKLTPAALYRKMLKFGKVYQIEKEQDFLEAARIYSEEAALIDQMRDQIAEEGLTVEKTYKTGTVDVAHPLLSELPRHVESANKCLGTIGNMISERGARVEKAARDLDAFRLH
;
A
#
# COMPACT_ATOMS: atom_id res chain seq x y z
N LEU A 1 -14.90 2.36 10.59
CA LEU A 1 -14.69 3.81 10.63
C LEU A 1 -13.44 4.20 11.43
N GLU A 2 -13.23 3.61 12.60
CA GLU A 2 -12.07 3.92 13.44
C GLU A 2 -10.76 3.38 12.87
N THR A 3 -10.77 2.21 12.25
CA THR A 3 -9.57 1.58 11.67
C THR A 3 -9.00 2.38 10.49
N GLY A 4 -9.86 2.93 9.63
CA GLY A 4 -9.43 3.79 8.53
C GLY A 4 -8.83 5.11 9.00
N HIS A 5 -9.35 5.66 10.09
CA HIS A 5 -8.83 6.89 10.70
C HIS A 5 -7.45 6.68 11.32
N GLU A 6 -7.21 5.57 11.99
CA GLU A 6 -5.90 5.27 12.58
C GLU A 6 -4.83 5.10 11.51
N GLU A 7 -5.15 4.42 10.41
CA GLU A 7 -4.24 4.24 9.30
C GLU A 7 -3.91 5.57 8.62
N GLN A 8 -4.90 6.40 8.34
CA GLN A 8 -4.70 7.71 7.76
C GLN A 8 -3.90 8.62 8.71
N ASN A 9 -4.16 8.56 9.99
CA ASN A 9 -3.43 9.33 10.98
C ASN A 9 -1.97 8.90 11.08
N ALA A 10 -1.69 7.61 11.01
CA ALA A 10 -0.32 7.10 11.02
C ALA A 10 0.44 7.55 9.78
N ARG A 11 -0.18 7.51 8.59
CA ARG A 11 0.40 8.01 7.36
C ARG A 11 0.61 9.52 7.39
N SER A 12 -0.37 10.25 7.88
CA SER A 12 -0.27 11.71 8.01
C SER A 12 0.82 12.11 9.00
N LYS A 13 0.99 11.39 10.09
CA LYS A 13 2.07 11.63 11.05
C LYS A 13 3.43 11.35 10.44
N ALA A 14 3.58 10.27 9.70
CA ALA A 14 4.83 9.94 9.01
C ALA A 14 5.22 11.04 8.02
N LYS A 15 4.25 11.54 7.24
CA LYS A 15 4.47 12.63 6.28
C LYS A 15 4.74 13.96 6.95
N LYS A 16 4.06 14.27 8.06
CA LYS A 16 4.26 15.52 8.82
C LYS A 16 5.64 15.58 9.47
N SER A 17 6.20 14.44 9.84
CA SER A 17 7.56 14.38 10.39
C SER A 17 8.65 14.40 9.32
N GLY A 18 8.27 14.58 8.04
CA GLY A 18 9.21 14.59 6.94
C GLY A 18 9.70 13.20 6.51
N GLU A 19 9.18 12.15 7.13
CA GLU A 19 9.54 10.78 6.77
C GLU A 19 8.70 10.30 5.59
N LYS A 20 9.37 9.86 4.53
CA LYS A 20 8.71 9.16 3.42
C LYS A 20 8.43 7.73 3.83
N LEU A 21 7.30 7.18 3.38
CA LEU A 21 7.05 5.75 3.52
C LEU A 21 8.08 4.98 2.70
N THR A 22 8.92 4.23 3.39
CA THR A 22 9.94 3.42 2.72
C THR A 22 9.52 1.95 2.70
N PRO A 23 9.96 1.18 1.70
CA PRO A 23 9.71 -0.26 1.70
C PRO A 23 10.21 -0.94 2.97
N ALA A 24 11.38 -0.55 3.48
CA ALA A 24 11.95 -1.12 4.69
C ALA A 24 11.08 -0.91 5.92
N ALA A 25 10.53 0.30 6.09
CA ALA A 25 9.66 0.61 7.23
C ALA A 25 8.34 -0.16 7.15
N LEU A 26 7.75 -0.24 5.97
CA LEU A 26 6.53 -1.02 5.74
C LEU A 26 6.76 -2.51 5.94
N TYR A 27 7.88 -3.01 5.47
CA TYR A 27 8.26 -4.40 5.64
C TYR A 27 8.38 -4.78 7.12
N ARG A 28 9.02 -3.93 7.93
CA ARG A 28 9.13 -4.15 9.38
C ARG A 28 7.76 -4.21 10.04
N LYS A 29 6.83 -3.35 9.66
CA LYS A 29 5.45 -3.38 10.18
C LYS A 29 4.77 -4.70 9.81
N MET A 30 4.95 -5.13 8.57
CA MET A 30 4.38 -6.39 8.09
C MET A 30 4.98 -7.59 8.82
N LEU A 31 6.29 -7.57 9.12
CA LEU A 31 6.93 -8.63 9.89
C LEU A 31 6.39 -8.72 11.31
N LYS A 32 6.10 -7.58 11.95
CA LYS A 32 5.46 -7.56 13.28
C LYS A 32 4.10 -8.23 13.22
N PHE A 33 3.31 -7.94 12.19
CA PHE A 33 2.04 -8.61 11.97
C PHE A 33 2.22 -10.11 11.81
N GLY A 34 3.16 -10.53 10.97
CA GLY A 34 3.45 -11.94 10.74
C GLY A 34 3.85 -12.68 12.02
N LYS A 35 4.61 -12.00 12.89
CA LYS A 35 5.03 -12.57 14.16
C LYS A 35 3.84 -12.83 15.08
N VAL A 36 2.86 -11.94 15.12
CA VAL A 36 1.63 -12.12 15.91
C VAL A 36 0.90 -13.40 15.50
N TYR A 37 0.87 -13.70 14.20
CA TYR A 37 0.17 -14.85 13.65
C TYR A 37 1.08 -16.05 13.37
N GLN A 38 2.34 -15.98 13.80
CA GLN A 38 3.33 -17.05 13.70
C GLN A 38 3.61 -17.53 12.27
N ILE A 39 3.58 -16.61 11.32
CA ILE A 39 3.90 -16.86 9.91
C ILE A 39 5.15 -16.15 9.44
N GLU A 40 5.88 -15.51 10.35
CA GLU A 40 7.02 -14.65 10.04
C GLU A 40 8.21 -15.35 9.40
N LYS A 41 8.26 -16.67 9.48
CA LYS A 41 9.33 -17.47 8.87
C LYS A 41 8.92 -18.15 7.56
N GLU A 42 7.66 -18.03 7.18
CA GLU A 42 7.18 -18.66 5.96
C GLU A 42 7.58 -17.87 4.74
N GLN A 43 8.12 -18.57 3.76
CA GLN A 43 8.64 -17.95 2.54
C GLN A 43 7.58 -17.21 1.76
N ASP A 44 6.38 -17.78 1.65
CA ASP A 44 5.26 -17.15 0.94
C ASP A 44 4.82 -15.86 1.62
N PHE A 45 4.82 -15.85 2.96
CA PHE A 45 4.53 -14.62 3.72
C PHE A 45 5.60 -13.57 3.48
N LEU A 46 6.87 -13.94 3.57
CA LEU A 46 7.99 -13.01 3.40
C LEU A 46 7.98 -12.38 2.01
N GLU A 47 7.68 -13.16 1.00
CA GLU A 47 7.58 -12.67 -0.37
C GLU A 47 6.41 -11.71 -0.55
N ALA A 48 5.22 -12.10 -0.05
CA ALA A 48 4.04 -11.24 -0.12
C ALA A 48 4.25 -9.93 0.65
N ALA A 49 4.89 -10.00 1.82
CA ALA A 49 5.21 -8.82 2.63
C ALA A 49 6.18 -7.89 1.91
N ARG A 50 7.17 -8.44 1.22
CA ARG A 50 8.14 -7.67 0.44
C ARG A 50 7.46 -6.94 -0.73
N ILE A 51 6.67 -7.68 -1.51
CA ILE A 51 5.96 -7.11 -2.66
C ILE A 51 4.99 -6.03 -2.19
N TYR A 52 4.21 -6.30 -1.14
CA TYR A 52 3.31 -5.31 -0.57
C TYR A 52 4.04 -4.03 -0.19
N SER A 53 5.16 -4.16 0.50
CA SER A 53 5.93 -3.01 0.99
C SER A 53 6.48 -2.15 -0.15
N GLU A 54 6.98 -2.79 -1.20
CA GLU A 54 7.47 -2.09 -2.39
C GLU A 54 6.33 -1.37 -3.13
N GLU A 55 5.20 -2.06 -3.32
CA GLU A 55 4.03 -1.48 -3.99
C GLU A 55 3.44 -0.31 -3.19
N ALA A 56 3.28 -0.48 -1.88
CA ALA A 56 2.70 0.56 -1.03
C ALA A 56 3.58 1.83 -1.01
N ALA A 57 4.90 1.67 -0.95
CA ALA A 57 5.83 2.81 -1.02
C ALA A 57 5.75 3.50 -2.38
N LEU A 58 5.68 2.74 -3.46
CA LEU A 58 5.54 3.28 -4.81
C LEU A 58 4.24 4.05 -4.97
N ILE A 59 3.12 3.50 -4.49
CA ILE A 59 1.82 4.16 -4.52
C ILE A 59 1.87 5.49 -3.79
N ASP A 60 2.52 5.54 -2.64
CA ASP A 60 2.67 6.77 -1.88
C ASP A 60 3.44 7.83 -2.67
N GLN A 61 4.53 7.45 -3.34
CA GLN A 61 5.30 8.33 -4.22
C GLN A 61 4.47 8.82 -5.41
N MET A 62 3.70 7.93 -6.04
CA MET A 62 2.84 8.29 -7.16
C MET A 62 1.77 9.30 -6.75
N ARG A 63 1.15 9.11 -5.60
CA ARG A 63 0.15 10.03 -5.06
C ARG A 63 0.75 11.39 -4.74
N ASP A 64 1.95 11.42 -4.19
CA ASP A 64 2.66 12.68 -3.92
C ASP A 64 2.97 13.42 -5.22
N GLN A 65 3.42 12.70 -6.24
CA GLN A 65 3.71 13.30 -7.54
C GLN A 65 2.45 13.87 -8.20
N ILE A 66 1.33 13.14 -8.14
CA ILE A 66 0.05 13.64 -8.65
C ILE A 66 -0.40 14.87 -7.87
N ALA A 67 -0.26 14.87 -6.54
CA ALA A 67 -0.63 16.02 -5.71
C ALA A 67 0.23 17.25 -6.02
N GLU A 68 1.50 17.07 -6.33
CA GLU A 68 2.42 18.14 -6.70
C GLU A 68 2.15 18.68 -8.11
N GLU A 69 1.95 17.80 -9.08
CA GLU A 69 1.80 18.15 -10.48
C GLU A 69 0.35 18.42 -10.91
N GLY A 70 -0.64 17.95 -10.13
CA GLY A 70 -2.06 18.08 -10.42
C GLY A 70 -2.64 16.89 -11.17
N LEU A 71 -3.97 16.85 -11.25
CA LEU A 71 -4.69 15.77 -11.91
C LEU A 71 -4.54 15.79 -13.43
N THR A 72 -4.16 16.94 -14.00
CA THR A 72 -3.90 17.11 -15.42
C THR A 72 -2.51 17.67 -15.64
N VAL A 73 -1.91 17.31 -16.76
CA VAL A 73 -0.60 17.83 -17.19
C VAL A 73 -0.71 18.34 -18.60
N GLU A 74 0.12 19.31 -18.97
CA GLU A 74 0.16 19.83 -20.32
C GLU A 74 0.94 18.87 -21.23
N LYS A 75 0.37 18.60 -22.41
CA LYS A 75 1.04 17.82 -23.45
C LYS A 75 1.09 18.64 -24.72
N THR A 76 2.28 18.78 -25.27
CA THR A 76 2.52 19.58 -26.47
C THR A 76 2.49 18.69 -27.71
N TYR A 77 1.65 19.05 -28.66
CA TYR A 77 1.57 18.43 -29.97
C TYR A 77 1.98 19.43 -31.05
N LYS A 78 2.13 18.96 -32.29
CA LYS A 78 2.41 19.86 -33.43
C LYS A 78 1.32 20.92 -33.62
N THR A 79 0.10 20.62 -33.20
CA THR A 79 -1.07 21.49 -33.38
C THR A 79 -1.34 22.39 -32.19
N GLY A 80 -0.56 22.27 -31.10
CA GLY A 80 -0.72 23.07 -29.90
C GLY A 80 -0.56 22.25 -28.62
N THR A 81 -0.86 22.89 -27.48
CA THR A 81 -0.78 22.30 -26.15
C THR A 81 -2.18 22.03 -25.62
N VAL A 82 -2.39 20.84 -25.08
CA VAL A 82 -3.66 20.45 -24.44
C VAL A 82 -3.40 19.87 -23.05
N ASP A 83 -4.38 20.00 -22.17
CA ASP A 83 -4.35 19.35 -20.86
C ASP A 83 -4.84 17.91 -21.01
N VAL A 84 -4.07 16.98 -20.46
CA VAL A 84 -4.41 15.56 -20.43
C VAL A 84 -4.36 15.06 -18.99
N ALA A 85 -5.06 13.95 -18.72
CA ALA A 85 -5.01 13.32 -17.40
C ALA A 85 -3.57 12.94 -17.05
N HIS A 86 -3.19 13.10 -15.78
CA HIS A 86 -1.86 12.73 -15.32
C HIS A 86 -1.60 11.25 -15.64
N PRO A 87 -0.46 10.89 -16.27
CA PRO A 87 -0.21 9.50 -16.68
C PRO A 87 -0.28 8.50 -15.53
N LEU A 88 0.10 8.89 -14.32
CA LEU A 88 0.08 8.01 -13.16
C LEU A 88 -1.34 7.63 -12.71
N LEU A 89 -2.37 8.40 -13.10
CA LEU A 89 -3.76 8.08 -12.75
C LEU A 89 -4.22 6.75 -13.34
N SER A 90 -3.69 6.37 -14.51
CA SER A 90 -4.04 5.10 -15.13
C SER A 90 -3.26 3.92 -14.54
N GLU A 91 -2.08 4.17 -14.00
CA GLU A 91 -1.22 3.13 -13.44
C GLU A 91 -1.53 2.84 -11.96
N LEU A 92 -1.96 3.87 -11.23
CA LEU A 92 -2.20 3.78 -9.80
C LEU A 92 -3.13 2.63 -9.39
N PRO A 93 -4.30 2.41 -10.04
CA PRO A 93 -5.19 1.32 -9.66
C PRO A 93 -4.56 -0.07 -9.75
N ARG A 94 -3.68 -0.30 -10.71
CA ARG A 94 -3.00 -1.60 -10.88
C ARG A 94 -2.07 -1.89 -9.72
N HIS A 95 -1.35 -0.87 -9.24
CA HIS A 95 -0.47 -1.02 -8.09
C HIS A 95 -1.26 -1.22 -6.80
N VAL A 96 -2.36 -0.51 -6.62
CA VAL A 96 -3.28 -0.70 -5.49
C VAL A 96 -3.82 -2.13 -5.48
N GLU A 97 -4.26 -2.63 -6.62
CA GLU A 97 -4.75 -4.00 -6.75
C GLU A 97 -3.67 -5.03 -6.41
N SER A 98 -2.45 -4.83 -6.93
CA SER A 98 -1.31 -5.70 -6.64
C SER A 98 -0.99 -5.75 -5.14
N ALA A 99 -0.95 -4.59 -4.49
CA ALA A 99 -0.69 -4.51 -3.05
C ALA A 99 -1.78 -5.24 -2.25
N ASN A 100 -3.04 -4.98 -2.57
CA ASN A 100 -4.17 -5.61 -1.86
C ASN A 100 -4.23 -7.12 -2.11
N LYS A 101 -3.79 -7.58 -3.28
CA LYS A 101 -3.69 -9.01 -3.59
C LYS A 101 -2.70 -9.71 -2.66
N CYS A 102 -1.60 -9.06 -2.32
CA CYS A 102 -0.65 -9.60 -1.34
C CYS A 102 -1.31 -9.79 0.03
N LEU A 103 -2.14 -8.84 0.45
CA LEU A 103 -2.90 -8.97 1.70
C LEU A 103 -3.86 -10.16 1.66
N GLY A 104 -4.50 -10.39 0.52
CA GLY A 104 -5.36 -11.56 0.32
C GLY A 104 -4.59 -12.87 0.46
N THR A 105 -3.39 -12.95 -0.09
CA THR A 105 -2.51 -14.11 0.04
C THR A 105 -2.17 -14.36 1.51
N ILE A 106 -1.80 -13.32 2.24
CA ILE A 106 -1.47 -13.44 3.67
C ILE A 106 -2.71 -13.86 4.48
N GLY A 107 -3.88 -13.29 4.19
CA GLY A 107 -5.14 -13.68 4.83
C GLY A 107 -5.47 -15.13 4.63
N ASN A 108 -5.27 -15.66 3.42
CA ASN A 108 -5.50 -17.07 3.12
C ASN A 108 -4.54 -17.99 3.89
N MET A 109 -3.30 -17.59 4.05
CA MET A 109 -2.33 -18.36 4.84
C MET A 109 -2.77 -18.50 6.30
N ILE A 110 -3.26 -17.41 6.88
CA ILE A 110 -3.76 -17.41 8.27
C ILE A 110 -5.03 -18.25 8.37
N SER A 111 -5.94 -18.12 7.41
CA SER A 111 -7.19 -18.88 7.33
C SER A 111 -6.93 -20.39 7.28
N GLU A 112 -5.95 -20.83 6.48
CA GLU A 112 -5.57 -22.23 6.37
C GLU A 112 -5.08 -22.82 7.69
N ARG A 113 -4.55 -21.99 8.57
CA ARG A 113 -4.10 -22.42 9.90
C ARG A 113 -5.21 -22.44 10.95
N GLY A 114 -6.40 -21.95 10.61
CA GLY A 114 -7.58 -22.00 11.47
C GLY A 114 -7.51 -21.14 12.74
N ALA A 115 -6.52 -20.27 12.86
CA ALA A 115 -6.31 -19.50 14.09
C ALA A 115 -6.68 -18.02 13.89
N ARG A 116 -7.55 -17.51 14.78
CA ARG A 116 -7.86 -16.06 14.89
C ARG A 116 -8.20 -15.36 13.57
N VAL A 117 -8.94 -16.04 12.70
CA VAL A 117 -9.24 -15.54 11.34
C VAL A 117 -9.89 -14.16 11.35
N GLU A 118 -10.88 -13.94 12.23
CA GLU A 118 -11.59 -12.66 12.30
C GLU A 118 -10.69 -11.52 12.74
N LYS A 119 -9.84 -11.77 13.74
CA LYS A 119 -8.88 -10.78 14.21
C LYS A 119 -7.85 -10.48 13.14
N ALA A 120 -7.34 -11.52 12.45
CA ALA A 120 -6.39 -11.36 11.36
C ALA A 120 -6.96 -10.52 10.23
N ALA A 121 -8.21 -10.76 9.85
CA ALA A 121 -8.88 -9.99 8.81
C ALA A 121 -8.96 -8.51 9.17
N ARG A 122 -9.28 -8.20 10.43
CA ARG A 122 -9.33 -6.82 10.91
C ARG A 122 -7.94 -6.17 10.91
N ASP A 123 -6.93 -6.89 11.38
CA ASP A 123 -5.57 -6.38 11.43
C ASP A 123 -5.00 -6.16 10.02
N LEU A 124 -5.30 -7.06 9.07
CA LEU A 124 -4.91 -6.90 7.67
C LEU A 124 -5.62 -5.74 6.99
N ASP A 125 -6.87 -5.46 7.37
CA ASP A 125 -7.63 -4.36 6.79
C ASP A 125 -6.94 -3.01 7.04
N ALA A 126 -6.19 -2.89 8.12
CA ALA A 126 -5.39 -1.70 8.42
C ALA A 126 -4.28 -1.46 7.37
N PHE A 127 -3.82 -2.50 6.67
CA PHE A 127 -2.82 -2.38 5.61
C PHE A 127 -3.43 -2.14 4.23
N ARG A 128 -4.75 -2.29 4.10
CA ARG A 128 -5.42 -2.21 2.81
C ARG A 128 -5.29 -0.82 2.20
N LEU A 129 -4.96 -0.79 0.91
CA LEU A 129 -4.82 0.44 0.15
C LEU A 129 -6.11 0.74 -0.63
N HIS A 130 -6.46 2.02 -0.70
CA HIS A 130 -7.67 2.51 -1.35
C HIS A 130 -7.37 3.36 -2.58
#